data_2ad67c76191855d17ff234fb337fa19a
#
_entry.id   2ad67c76191855d17ff234fb337fa19a
#
_cell.length_a   1.000
_cell.length_b   1.000
_cell.length_c   1.000
_cell.angle_alpha   90.00
_cell.angle_beta   90.00
_cell.angle_gamma   90.00
#
_symmetry.space_group_name_H-M   'P 1'
#
loop_
_entity.id
_entity.type
_entity.pdbx_description
1 polymer ?
#
loop_
_entity_poly.entity_id
_entity_poly.type
_entity_poly.pdbx_seq_one_letter_code
_entity_poly.pdbx_strand_id
1 'polypeptide(L)'
;MNNSDISMSLANPHPANYNTLQKIGLAVIALGVLSLALAWVGIGSHQALLLLLSTLLGLGIGGLIFFYGTYGHLPEGIKNNRAFFSSISSRGALGWMLGIVLTGFYVSLYFFPEYMSGLTNMFEPLSQALRGTPSSQWFVYGTFYTVAVLVMGIKFIMKYRHSRYQVLRTISVSFFQLIFAWLLPAIMVRLYNYEPYLTYFWPLDYDAIFPSNIKYILSNGRLGQFVVVWGLVLTFIGTPVLTYFFGKRWYCSWVCGCGGLAETAGDPFRHLSDKSLRAWKIERVLIHSILGIILIMTALLLVDSAAKGGLLG
;
A
#
# COMPACT_ATOMS: atom_id res chain seq x y z
N MET A 1 30.99 26.40 12.00
CA MET A 1 29.88 25.45 11.99
C MET A 1 29.30 25.44 13.40
N ASN A 2 28.08 25.95 13.56
CA ASN A 2 27.44 26.02 14.88
C ASN A 2 27.05 24.60 15.31
N ASN A 3 27.38 24.20 16.52
CA ASN A 3 27.03 22.90 17.11
C ASN A 3 25.54 22.57 17.13
N SER A 4 24.66 23.56 16.84
CA SER A 4 23.22 23.36 16.66
C SER A 4 22.84 22.55 15.43
N ASP A 5 23.74 22.44 14.43
CA ASP A 5 23.45 21.70 13.18
C ASP A 5 23.77 20.20 13.29
N ILE A 6 24.40 19.78 14.39
CA ILE A 6 24.80 18.39 14.64
C ILE A 6 23.72 17.63 15.45
N SER A 7 22.77 18.32 16.04
CA SER A 7 21.64 17.61 16.62
C SER A 7 20.81 16.99 15.48
N MET A 8 21.06 15.75 15.21
CA MET A 8 20.18 14.88 14.43
C MET A 8 18.81 14.74 15.10
N SER A 9 18.55 15.62 16.03
CA SER A 9 17.30 15.72 16.72
C SER A 9 16.26 16.16 15.73
N LEU A 10 15.49 15.19 15.39
CA LEU A 10 14.20 15.42 15.99
C LEU A 10 13.65 16.75 15.58
N ALA A 11 13.03 16.74 14.36
CA ALA A 11 12.18 17.81 13.91
C ALA A 11 12.84 19.20 13.98
N ASN A 12 13.39 19.63 12.88
CA ASN A 12 13.73 21.03 12.72
C ASN A 12 12.45 21.86 13.00
N PRO A 13 12.34 22.64 14.09
CA PRO A 13 11.12 23.37 14.42
C PRO A 13 10.86 24.53 13.48
N HIS A 14 11.81 24.85 12.60
CA HIS A 14 11.65 25.93 11.62
C HIS A 14 11.03 25.40 10.32
N PRO A 15 10.02 26.06 9.79
CA PRO A 15 9.48 25.73 8.47
C PRO A 15 10.62 25.77 7.45
N ALA A 16 10.83 24.67 6.75
CA ALA A 16 11.81 24.63 5.68
C ALA A 16 11.42 25.66 4.62
N ASN A 17 12.36 26.53 4.23
CA ASN A 17 12.14 27.38 3.06
C ASN A 17 12.13 26.50 1.82
N TYR A 18 10.93 26.31 1.25
CA TYR A 18 10.77 25.53 0.04
C TYR A 18 11.43 26.22 -1.15
N ASN A 19 12.18 25.45 -1.91
CA ASN A 19 12.72 25.92 -3.19
C ASN A 19 11.59 26.06 -4.25
N THR A 20 11.90 26.66 -5.37
CA THR A 20 10.91 26.92 -6.45
C THR A 20 10.28 25.62 -6.97
N LEU A 21 11.08 24.57 -7.16
CA LEU A 21 10.58 23.26 -7.62
C LEU A 21 9.63 22.63 -6.61
N GLN A 22 9.95 22.71 -5.32
CA GLN A 22 9.05 22.22 -4.26
C GLN A 22 7.72 22.98 -4.24
N LYS A 23 7.76 24.31 -4.40
CA LYS A 23 6.53 25.14 -4.47
C LYS A 23 5.67 24.78 -5.69
N ILE A 24 6.29 24.60 -6.85
CA ILE A 24 5.58 24.14 -8.06
C ILE A 24 4.98 22.75 -7.84
N GLY A 25 5.76 21.81 -7.29
CA GLY A 25 5.29 20.48 -6.98
C GLY A 25 4.08 20.48 -6.02
N LEU A 26 4.13 21.29 -4.97
CA LEU A 26 3.01 21.45 -4.03
C LEU A 26 1.77 22.06 -4.69
N ALA A 27 1.92 23.05 -5.57
CA ALA A 27 0.80 23.64 -6.31
C ALA A 27 0.12 22.59 -7.22
N VAL A 28 0.91 21.78 -7.92
CA VAL A 28 0.40 20.70 -8.78
C VAL A 28 -0.28 19.60 -7.95
N ILE A 29 0.29 19.22 -6.80
CA ILE A 29 -0.35 18.29 -5.85
C ILE A 29 -1.68 18.86 -5.36
N ALA A 30 -1.73 20.14 -5.00
CA ALA A 30 -2.95 20.79 -4.53
C ALA A 30 -4.07 20.74 -5.56
N LEU A 31 -3.77 20.95 -6.85
CA LEU A 31 -4.74 20.77 -7.94
C LEU A 31 -5.25 19.33 -8.04
N GLY A 32 -4.37 18.33 -7.91
CA GLY A 32 -4.75 16.92 -7.87
C GLY A 32 -5.65 16.58 -6.68
N VAL A 33 -5.32 17.09 -5.50
CA VAL A 33 -6.14 16.91 -4.28
C VAL A 33 -7.50 17.60 -4.43
N LEU A 34 -7.55 18.78 -5.02
CA LEU A 34 -8.81 19.49 -5.29
C LEU A 34 -9.70 18.68 -6.24
N SER A 35 -9.14 18.16 -7.33
CA SER A 35 -9.88 17.29 -8.26
C SER A 35 -10.43 16.04 -7.56
N LEU A 36 -9.64 15.44 -6.70
CA LEU A 36 -10.05 14.29 -5.89
C LEU A 36 -11.21 14.64 -4.94
N ALA A 37 -11.12 15.78 -4.26
CA ALA A 37 -12.16 16.25 -3.34
C ALA A 37 -13.47 16.56 -4.08
N LEU A 38 -13.40 17.21 -5.26
CA LEU A 38 -14.56 17.48 -6.10
C LEU A 38 -15.24 16.18 -6.56
N ALA A 39 -14.44 15.19 -6.98
CA ALA A 39 -14.95 13.87 -7.35
C ALA A 39 -15.62 13.17 -6.16
N TRP A 40 -15.02 13.23 -4.97
CA TRP A 40 -15.60 12.61 -3.77
C TRP A 40 -16.99 13.18 -3.44
N VAL A 41 -17.15 14.48 -3.56
CA VAL A 41 -18.44 15.14 -3.34
C VAL A 41 -19.43 14.90 -4.51
N GLY A 42 -18.98 14.28 -5.60
CA GLY A 42 -19.81 13.99 -6.78
C GLY A 42 -19.92 15.15 -7.77
N ILE A 43 -19.14 16.23 -7.58
CA ILE A 43 -19.12 17.38 -8.50
C ILE A 43 -18.34 17.01 -9.75
N GLY A 44 -18.96 17.20 -10.93
CA GLY A 44 -18.32 16.94 -12.23
C GLY A 44 -18.30 15.45 -12.61
N SER A 45 -19.21 14.62 -12.09
CA SER A 45 -19.28 13.18 -12.39
C SER A 45 -19.38 12.85 -13.87
N HIS A 46 -19.97 13.73 -14.71
CA HIS A 46 -20.01 13.59 -16.16
C HIS A 46 -18.65 13.85 -16.85
N GLN A 47 -17.66 14.37 -16.13
CA GLN A 47 -16.28 14.58 -16.59
C GLN A 47 -15.30 13.63 -15.85
N ALA A 48 -15.73 12.42 -15.57
CA ALA A 48 -15.00 11.43 -14.80
C ALA A 48 -13.55 11.24 -15.30
N LEU A 49 -13.33 11.14 -16.60
CA LEU A 49 -12.01 10.99 -17.19
C LEU A 49 -11.10 12.20 -16.91
N LEU A 50 -11.64 13.41 -17.00
CA LEU A 50 -10.89 14.63 -16.73
C LEU A 50 -10.50 14.75 -15.27
N LEU A 51 -11.43 14.44 -14.35
CA LEU A 51 -11.16 14.39 -12.91
C LEU A 51 -10.13 13.32 -12.57
N LEU A 52 -10.24 12.14 -13.19
CA LEU A 52 -9.27 11.06 -13.01
C LEU A 52 -7.87 11.46 -13.47
N LEU A 53 -7.74 12.00 -14.69
CA LEU A 53 -6.45 12.42 -15.23
C LEU A 53 -5.84 13.56 -14.42
N SER A 54 -6.64 14.58 -14.05
CA SER A 54 -6.14 15.70 -13.23
C SER A 54 -5.70 15.22 -11.83
N THR A 55 -6.40 14.25 -11.24
CA THR A 55 -6.00 13.67 -9.95
C THR A 55 -4.72 12.85 -10.06
N LEU A 56 -4.66 11.90 -10.99
CA LEU A 56 -3.49 11.01 -11.13
C LEU A 56 -2.24 11.77 -11.59
N LEU A 57 -2.37 12.64 -12.57
CA LEU A 57 -1.26 13.47 -13.07
C LEU A 57 -0.85 14.50 -12.02
N GLY A 58 -1.81 15.16 -11.36
CA GLY A 58 -1.55 16.12 -10.30
C GLY A 58 -0.78 15.51 -9.13
N LEU A 59 -1.24 14.38 -8.61
CA LEU A 59 -0.56 13.70 -7.51
C LEU A 59 0.77 13.07 -7.96
N GLY A 60 0.79 12.42 -9.13
CA GLY A 60 1.99 11.72 -9.63
C GLY A 60 3.09 12.71 -10.04
N ILE A 61 2.81 13.61 -10.97
CA ILE A 61 3.80 14.59 -11.48
C ILE A 61 4.19 15.58 -10.39
N GLY A 62 3.21 16.11 -9.66
CA GLY A 62 3.47 17.04 -8.55
C GLY A 62 4.33 16.40 -7.46
N GLY A 63 4.05 15.14 -7.11
CA GLY A 63 4.86 14.36 -6.19
C GLY A 63 6.30 14.16 -6.68
N LEU A 64 6.49 13.81 -7.95
CA LEU A 64 7.81 13.64 -8.54
C LEU A 64 8.61 14.96 -8.58
N ILE A 65 7.99 16.07 -8.96
CA ILE A 65 8.62 17.42 -8.95
C ILE A 65 9.03 17.78 -7.52
N PHE A 66 8.15 17.58 -6.54
CA PHE A 66 8.43 17.87 -5.14
C PHE A 66 9.59 17.02 -4.61
N PHE A 67 9.58 15.72 -4.89
CA PHE A 67 10.64 14.81 -4.44
C PHE A 67 11.97 15.09 -5.14
N TYR A 68 11.96 15.41 -6.43
CA TYR A 68 13.17 15.82 -7.12
C TYR A 68 13.73 17.13 -6.55
N GLY A 69 12.88 18.13 -6.32
CA GLY A 69 13.27 19.38 -5.68
C GLY A 69 13.82 19.18 -4.26
N THR A 70 13.40 18.12 -3.57
CA THR A 70 13.85 17.80 -2.21
C THR A 70 15.16 16.99 -2.21
N TYR A 71 15.24 15.97 -3.04
CA TYR A 71 16.32 14.95 -2.96
C TYR A 71 17.34 15.04 -4.09
N GLY A 72 17.02 15.70 -5.21
CA GLY A 72 17.87 15.69 -6.39
C GLY A 72 19.24 16.37 -6.21
N HIS A 73 19.32 17.37 -5.32
CA HIS A 73 20.54 18.13 -5.05
C HIS A 73 21.25 17.77 -3.73
N LEU A 74 20.67 16.82 -2.96
CA LEU A 74 21.22 16.46 -1.66
C LEU A 74 22.17 15.27 -1.78
N PRO A 75 23.16 15.18 -0.88
CA PRO A 75 24.01 14.01 -0.77
C PRO A 75 23.21 12.73 -0.55
N GLU A 76 23.72 11.63 -1.10
CA GLU A 76 23.07 10.33 -1.03
C GLU A 76 22.97 9.82 0.41
N GLY A 77 21.85 9.17 0.72
CA GLY A 77 21.64 8.54 2.03
C GLY A 77 21.30 9.47 3.18
N ILE A 78 21.15 10.78 2.95
CA ILE A 78 20.75 11.72 4.00
C ILE A 78 19.31 11.39 4.47
N LYS A 79 19.18 11.15 5.76
CA LYS A 79 17.90 10.95 6.44
C LYS A 79 17.31 12.29 6.88
N ASN A 80 15.97 12.37 6.90
CA ASN A 80 15.23 13.52 7.44
C ASN A 80 15.72 14.89 6.96
N ASN A 81 16.16 14.97 5.73
CA ASN A 81 16.77 16.11 5.07
C ASN A 81 15.80 17.27 4.83
N ARG A 82 15.14 17.79 5.86
CA ARG A 82 14.12 18.84 5.79
C ARG A 82 12.93 18.51 4.88
N ALA A 83 12.68 17.23 4.58
CA ALA A 83 11.49 16.83 3.86
C ALA A 83 10.24 17.22 4.67
N PHE A 84 9.20 17.65 3.96
CA PHE A 84 7.92 18.08 4.51
C PHE A 84 7.40 17.12 5.60
N PHE A 85 7.45 15.81 5.32
CA PHE A 85 6.92 14.78 6.22
C PHE A 85 7.62 14.66 7.55
N SER A 86 8.90 15.00 7.64
CA SER A 86 9.64 14.88 8.91
C SER A 86 9.35 16.01 9.90
N SER A 87 8.96 17.18 9.40
CA SER A 87 8.81 18.37 10.25
C SER A 87 7.36 18.77 10.51
N ILE A 88 6.49 18.63 9.50
CA ILE A 88 5.12 19.14 9.57
C ILE A 88 4.10 18.02 9.84
N SER A 89 4.13 16.95 9.05
CA SER A 89 3.12 15.90 9.13
C SER A 89 3.35 14.87 10.23
N SER A 90 4.55 14.83 10.85
CA SER A 90 4.83 13.90 11.94
C SER A 90 4.35 14.37 13.31
N ARG A 91 4.07 15.65 13.46
CA ARG A 91 3.66 16.27 14.74
C ARG A 91 2.67 17.40 14.50
N GLY A 92 1.92 17.73 15.56
CA GLY A 92 0.99 18.87 15.56
C GLY A 92 -0.28 18.64 14.73
N ALA A 93 -0.97 19.73 14.42
CA ALA A 93 -2.30 19.72 13.79
C ALA A 93 -2.33 19.01 12.45
N LEU A 94 -1.32 19.21 11.58
CA LEU A 94 -1.26 18.55 10.28
C LEU A 94 -1.08 17.03 10.38
N GLY A 95 -0.29 16.55 11.36
CA GLY A 95 -0.15 15.11 11.63
C GLY A 95 -1.48 14.48 12.06
N TRP A 96 -2.20 15.15 12.96
CA TRP A 96 -3.53 14.72 13.39
C TRP A 96 -4.54 14.75 12.25
N MET A 97 -4.57 15.83 11.47
CA MET A 97 -5.46 15.94 10.31
C MET A 97 -5.21 14.82 9.28
N LEU A 98 -3.97 14.54 8.96
CA LEU A 98 -3.60 13.45 8.06
C LEU A 98 -4.06 12.09 8.62
N GLY A 99 -3.82 11.84 9.90
CA GLY A 99 -4.29 10.62 10.57
C GLY A 99 -5.81 10.45 10.54
N ILE A 100 -6.55 11.52 10.83
CA ILE A 100 -8.02 11.52 10.80
C ILE A 100 -8.54 11.28 9.37
N VAL A 101 -7.97 11.97 8.36
CA VAL A 101 -8.39 11.82 6.96
C VAL A 101 -8.13 10.40 6.45
N LEU A 102 -6.94 9.85 6.71
CA LEU A 102 -6.62 8.48 6.29
C LEU A 102 -7.49 7.45 7.03
N THR A 103 -7.68 7.61 8.33
CA THR A 103 -8.55 6.71 9.10
C THR A 103 -10.00 6.81 8.63
N GLY A 104 -10.50 8.04 8.41
CA GLY A 104 -11.85 8.28 7.88
C GLY A 104 -12.04 7.66 6.50
N PHE A 105 -11.04 7.76 5.62
CA PHE A 105 -11.07 7.10 4.32
C PHE A 105 -11.20 5.57 4.46
N TYR A 106 -10.41 4.94 5.35
CA TYR A 106 -10.52 3.50 5.60
C TYR A 106 -11.87 3.11 6.21
N VAL A 107 -12.38 3.87 7.16
CA VAL A 107 -13.71 3.63 7.74
C VAL A 107 -14.79 3.72 6.67
N SER A 108 -14.75 4.75 5.81
CA SER A 108 -15.71 4.89 4.71
C SER A 108 -15.60 3.73 3.72
N LEU A 109 -14.38 3.30 3.38
CA LEU A 109 -14.13 2.20 2.46
C LEU A 109 -14.75 0.87 2.93
N TYR A 110 -14.65 0.56 4.23
CA TYR A 110 -15.09 -0.73 4.79
C TYR A 110 -16.54 -0.74 5.26
N PHE A 111 -17.02 0.36 5.84
CA PHE A 111 -18.30 0.39 6.53
C PHE A 111 -19.36 1.26 5.84
N PHE A 112 -18.94 2.21 4.99
CA PHE A 112 -19.84 3.18 4.36
C PHE A 112 -19.53 3.33 2.86
N PRO A 113 -19.68 2.25 2.06
CA PRO A 113 -19.33 2.27 0.63
C PRO A 113 -20.16 3.27 -0.19
N GLU A 114 -21.34 3.64 0.29
CA GLU A 114 -22.20 4.65 -0.34
C GLU A 114 -21.53 6.02 -0.45
N TYR A 115 -20.69 6.40 0.51
CA TYR A 115 -19.92 7.65 0.46
C TYR A 115 -18.74 7.59 -0.51
N MET A 116 -18.42 6.42 -1.04
CA MET A 116 -17.37 6.23 -2.03
C MET A 116 -17.88 6.34 -3.48
N SER A 117 -19.18 6.54 -3.69
CA SER A 117 -19.81 6.55 -5.03
C SER A 117 -19.20 7.59 -5.98
N GLY A 118 -18.88 8.78 -5.50
CA GLY A 118 -18.23 9.82 -6.28
C GLY A 118 -16.84 9.39 -6.77
N LEU A 119 -16.05 8.75 -5.91
CA LEU A 119 -14.73 8.21 -6.27
C LEU A 119 -14.85 7.02 -7.24
N THR A 120 -15.76 6.10 -7.00
CA THR A 120 -15.97 4.96 -7.92
C THR A 120 -16.36 5.44 -9.31
N ASN A 121 -17.25 6.42 -9.42
CA ASN A 121 -17.64 7.02 -10.70
C ASN A 121 -16.45 7.70 -11.42
N MET A 122 -15.56 8.36 -10.67
CA MET A 122 -14.35 8.95 -11.25
C MET A 122 -13.44 7.89 -11.88
N PHE A 123 -13.34 6.69 -11.26
CA PHE A 123 -12.50 5.59 -11.75
C PHE A 123 -13.18 4.69 -12.78
N GLU A 124 -14.46 4.95 -13.12
CA GLU A 124 -15.21 4.16 -14.08
C GLU A 124 -14.51 4.02 -15.45
N PRO A 125 -13.98 5.10 -16.08
CA PRO A 125 -13.28 4.98 -17.37
C PRO A 125 -12.07 4.05 -17.32
N LEU A 126 -11.31 4.09 -16.20
CA LEU A 126 -10.15 3.25 -16.00
C LEU A 126 -10.54 1.78 -15.77
N SER A 127 -11.59 1.54 -14.98
CA SER A 127 -12.10 0.18 -14.72
C SER A 127 -12.64 -0.45 -15.99
N GLN A 128 -13.43 0.26 -16.76
CA GLN A 128 -13.95 -0.22 -18.05
C GLN A 128 -12.83 -0.54 -19.04
N ALA A 129 -11.79 0.31 -19.12
CA ALA A 129 -10.67 0.08 -20.02
C ALA A 129 -9.85 -1.15 -19.64
N LEU A 130 -9.61 -1.39 -18.35
CA LEU A 130 -8.75 -2.48 -17.86
C LEU A 130 -9.52 -3.77 -17.58
N ARG A 131 -10.65 -3.67 -16.87
CA ARG A 131 -11.42 -4.82 -16.38
C ARG A 131 -12.62 -5.18 -17.23
N GLY A 132 -13.17 -4.20 -17.98
CA GLY A 132 -14.45 -4.36 -18.68
C GLY A 132 -15.66 -4.46 -17.75
N THR A 133 -15.52 -4.12 -16.48
CA THR A 133 -16.56 -4.16 -15.44
C THR A 133 -16.65 -2.82 -14.72
N PRO A 134 -17.79 -2.50 -14.08
CA PRO A 134 -17.94 -1.27 -13.29
C PRO A 134 -16.89 -1.15 -12.21
N SER A 135 -16.52 0.10 -11.92
CA SER A 135 -15.56 0.41 -10.87
C SER A 135 -16.13 0.05 -9.48
N SER A 136 -15.30 -0.49 -8.63
CA SER A 136 -15.62 -0.78 -7.23
C SER A 136 -14.72 0.03 -6.29
N GLN A 137 -15.15 0.20 -5.02
CA GLN A 137 -14.34 0.85 -4.00
C GLN A 137 -12.96 0.18 -3.83
N TRP A 138 -12.90 -1.14 -4.00
CA TRP A 138 -11.65 -1.91 -3.90
C TRP A 138 -10.70 -1.65 -5.06
N PHE A 139 -11.23 -1.45 -6.27
CA PHE A 139 -10.44 -1.06 -7.42
C PHE A 139 -9.85 0.36 -7.25
N VAL A 140 -10.66 1.30 -6.73
CA VAL A 140 -10.19 2.65 -6.39
C VAL A 140 -9.08 2.60 -5.35
N TYR A 141 -9.30 1.86 -4.26
CA TYR A 141 -8.29 1.66 -3.22
C TYR A 141 -7.00 1.06 -3.77
N GLY A 142 -7.10 -0.04 -4.54
CA GLY A 142 -5.95 -0.70 -5.16
C GLY A 142 -5.16 0.23 -6.09
N THR A 143 -5.86 1.11 -6.83
CA THR A 143 -5.22 2.08 -7.72
C THR A 143 -4.46 3.16 -6.93
N PHE A 144 -5.09 3.78 -5.91
CA PHE A 144 -4.41 4.75 -5.06
C PHE A 144 -3.21 4.13 -4.34
N TYR A 145 -3.39 2.92 -3.84
CA TYR A 145 -2.33 2.19 -3.18
C TYR A 145 -1.14 1.92 -4.10
N THR A 146 -1.39 1.50 -5.33
CA THR A 146 -0.36 1.26 -6.34
C THR A 146 0.37 2.54 -6.72
N VAL A 147 -0.37 3.64 -6.96
CA VAL A 147 0.24 4.96 -7.22
C VAL A 147 1.12 5.40 -6.06
N ALA A 148 0.66 5.24 -4.81
CA ALA A 148 1.44 5.58 -3.63
C ALA A 148 2.75 4.78 -3.53
N VAL A 149 2.70 3.45 -3.77
CA VAL A 149 3.89 2.60 -3.77
C VAL A 149 4.89 3.04 -4.84
N LEU A 150 4.42 3.33 -6.06
CA LEU A 150 5.29 3.74 -7.17
C LEU A 150 5.93 5.11 -6.93
N VAL A 151 5.15 6.11 -6.55
CA VAL A 151 5.66 7.49 -6.30
C VAL A 151 6.64 7.50 -5.12
N MET A 152 6.28 6.82 -4.03
CA MET A 152 7.17 6.74 -2.86
C MET A 152 8.38 5.86 -3.13
N GLY A 153 8.25 4.85 -3.98
CA GLY A 153 9.37 4.04 -4.47
C GLY A 153 10.38 4.87 -5.24
N ILE A 154 9.94 5.70 -6.18
CA ILE A 154 10.81 6.61 -6.95
C ILE A 154 11.53 7.58 -6.01
N LYS A 155 10.79 8.20 -5.07
CA LYS A 155 11.37 9.06 -4.03
C LYS A 155 12.48 8.35 -3.25
N PHE A 156 12.23 7.11 -2.85
CA PHE A 156 13.16 6.32 -2.06
C PHE A 156 14.41 5.92 -2.87
N ILE A 157 14.23 5.53 -4.14
CA ILE A 157 15.35 5.23 -5.06
C ILE A 157 16.22 6.46 -5.26
N MET A 158 15.65 7.65 -5.49
CA MET A 158 16.41 8.88 -5.63
C MET A 158 17.24 9.20 -4.38
N LYS A 159 16.69 8.94 -3.19
CA LYS A 159 17.38 9.19 -1.92
C LYS A 159 18.51 8.18 -1.63
N TYR A 160 18.28 6.90 -1.94
CA TYR A 160 19.18 5.78 -1.60
C TYR A 160 19.85 5.14 -2.82
N ARG A 161 20.07 5.91 -3.90
CA ARG A 161 20.66 5.43 -5.16
C ARG A 161 22.05 4.81 -5.02
N HIS A 162 22.80 5.15 -3.97
CA HIS A 162 24.10 4.55 -3.66
C HIS A 162 23.99 3.10 -3.17
N SER A 163 22.86 2.65 -2.68
CA SER A 163 22.66 1.31 -2.13
C SER A 163 21.91 0.42 -3.11
N ARG A 164 22.65 -0.44 -3.85
CA ARG A 164 22.06 -1.40 -4.80
C ARG A 164 20.99 -2.27 -4.16
N TYR A 165 21.20 -2.70 -2.92
CA TYR A 165 20.23 -3.50 -2.18
C TYR A 165 18.90 -2.77 -1.99
N GLN A 166 18.93 -1.51 -1.55
CA GLN A 166 17.71 -0.71 -1.34
C GLN A 166 16.98 -0.45 -2.67
N VAL A 167 17.71 -0.13 -3.72
CA VAL A 167 17.15 0.08 -5.06
C VAL A 167 16.46 -1.19 -5.56
N LEU A 168 17.18 -2.34 -5.54
CA LEU A 168 16.62 -3.60 -6.04
C LEU A 168 15.38 -4.04 -5.26
N ARG A 169 15.40 -3.91 -3.93
CA ARG A 169 14.26 -4.22 -3.08
C ARG A 169 13.06 -3.34 -3.40
N THR A 170 13.25 -2.04 -3.58
CA THR A 170 12.16 -1.11 -3.91
C THR A 170 11.58 -1.39 -5.29
N ILE A 171 12.44 -1.71 -6.27
CA ILE A 171 11.98 -2.12 -7.62
C ILE A 171 11.14 -3.40 -7.52
N SER A 172 11.60 -4.39 -6.74
CA SER A 172 10.87 -5.65 -6.54
C SER A 172 9.46 -5.41 -5.98
N VAL A 173 9.34 -4.66 -4.88
CA VAL A 173 8.03 -4.34 -4.30
C VAL A 173 7.15 -3.57 -5.27
N SER A 174 7.71 -2.58 -5.98
CA SER A 174 6.97 -1.80 -6.99
C SER A 174 6.47 -2.69 -8.13
N PHE A 175 7.28 -3.64 -8.58
CA PHE A 175 6.92 -4.62 -9.60
C PHE A 175 5.78 -5.54 -9.14
N PHE A 176 5.90 -6.13 -7.95
CA PHE A 176 4.84 -7.01 -7.42
C PHE A 176 3.54 -6.25 -7.18
N GLN A 177 3.61 -5.02 -6.67
CA GLN A 177 2.43 -4.20 -6.47
C GLN A 177 1.76 -3.82 -7.80
N LEU A 178 2.53 -3.35 -8.78
CA LEU A 178 1.98 -2.92 -10.07
C LEU A 178 1.44 -4.10 -10.87
N ILE A 179 2.24 -5.16 -10.99
CA ILE A 179 1.89 -6.28 -11.89
C ILE A 179 0.98 -7.28 -11.19
N PHE A 180 1.38 -7.82 -10.04
CA PHE A 180 0.68 -8.94 -9.43
C PHE A 180 -0.49 -8.55 -8.54
N ALA A 181 -0.44 -7.37 -7.90
CA ALA A 181 -1.51 -6.95 -7.02
C ALA A 181 -2.57 -6.05 -7.71
N TRP A 182 -2.24 -5.43 -8.86
CA TRP A 182 -3.16 -4.50 -9.51
C TRP A 182 -3.45 -4.85 -10.97
N LEU A 183 -2.42 -4.94 -11.84
CA LEU A 183 -2.61 -5.08 -13.28
C LEU A 183 -3.09 -6.48 -13.67
N LEU A 184 -2.45 -7.53 -13.16
CA LEU A 184 -2.78 -8.91 -13.49
C LEU A 184 -4.20 -9.29 -13.07
N PRO A 185 -4.66 -9.02 -11.82
CA PRO A 185 -6.05 -9.24 -11.44
C PRO A 185 -7.04 -8.50 -12.33
N ALA A 186 -6.76 -7.22 -12.66
CA ALA A 186 -7.63 -6.43 -13.53
C ALA A 186 -7.78 -7.04 -14.94
N ILE A 187 -6.67 -7.47 -15.55
CA ILE A 187 -6.69 -8.12 -16.87
C ILE A 187 -7.40 -9.49 -16.80
N MET A 188 -7.18 -10.24 -15.71
CA MET A 188 -7.82 -11.55 -15.55
C MET A 188 -9.34 -11.45 -15.41
N VAL A 189 -9.84 -10.41 -14.73
CA VAL A 189 -11.30 -10.13 -14.70
C VAL A 189 -11.84 -9.95 -16.13
N ARG A 190 -11.15 -9.20 -16.98
CA ARG A 190 -11.58 -8.97 -18.37
C ARG A 190 -11.58 -10.23 -19.22
N LEU A 191 -10.60 -11.12 -19.02
CA LEU A 191 -10.42 -12.31 -19.85
C LEU A 191 -11.23 -13.52 -19.35
N TYR A 192 -11.35 -13.68 -18.04
CA TYR A 192 -11.88 -14.89 -17.40
C TYR A 192 -13.02 -14.62 -16.41
N ASN A 193 -13.40 -13.35 -16.23
CA ASN A 193 -14.37 -12.93 -15.21
C ASN A 193 -14.02 -13.42 -13.78
N TYR A 194 -12.72 -13.56 -13.51
CA TYR A 194 -12.18 -14.02 -12.24
C TYR A 194 -10.97 -13.18 -11.84
N GLU A 195 -10.87 -12.81 -10.55
CA GLU A 195 -9.85 -11.92 -10.00
C GLU A 195 -8.88 -12.70 -9.10
N PRO A 196 -7.82 -13.34 -9.65
CA PRO A 196 -6.87 -14.11 -8.87
C PRO A 196 -5.80 -13.20 -8.23
N TYR A 197 -5.56 -13.37 -6.94
CA TYR A 197 -4.47 -12.75 -6.22
C TYR A 197 -3.34 -13.74 -5.96
N LEU A 198 -2.37 -13.84 -6.87
CA LEU A 198 -1.29 -14.84 -6.83
C LEU A 198 -0.27 -14.61 -5.71
N THR A 199 -0.27 -13.44 -5.09
CA THR A 199 0.60 -13.10 -3.95
C THR A 199 -0.08 -13.31 -2.60
N TYR A 200 -1.38 -13.63 -2.58
CA TYR A 200 -2.14 -13.94 -1.38
C TYR A 200 -2.31 -15.45 -1.25
N PHE A 201 -1.89 -16.00 -0.13
CA PHE A 201 -1.96 -17.42 0.20
C PHE A 201 -2.01 -17.57 1.73
N TRP A 202 -2.40 -18.74 2.22
CA TRP A 202 -2.38 -18.97 3.67
C TRP A 202 -0.94 -18.87 4.24
N PRO A 203 -0.71 -18.21 5.39
CA PRO A 203 -1.66 -17.60 6.33
C PRO A 203 -1.99 -16.12 6.08
N LEU A 204 -1.54 -15.52 4.99
CA LEU A 204 -1.83 -14.11 4.66
C LEU A 204 -3.31 -13.90 4.32
N ASP A 205 -3.90 -14.89 3.67
CA ASP A 205 -5.31 -15.01 3.39
C ASP A 205 -5.83 -16.18 4.21
N TYR A 206 -6.60 -15.90 5.26
CA TYR A 206 -7.01 -16.90 6.27
C TYR A 206 -8.00 -17.91 5.73
N ASP A 207 -8.79 -17.57 4.73
CA ASP A 207 -9.81 -18.43 4.14
C ASP A 207 -9.35 -19.12 2.84
N ALA A 208 -8.11 -18.88 2.40
CA ALA A 208 -7.55 -19.45 1.18
C ALA A 208 -7.64 -21.00 1.11
N ILE A 209 -7.60 -21.68 2.27
CA ILE A 209 -7.67 -23.14 2.36
C ILE A 209 -9.06 -23.68 2.72
N PHE A 210 -10.08 -22.81 2.84
CA PHE A 210 -11.43 -23.26 3.18
C PHE A 210 -12.10 -24.01 2.03
N PRO A 211 -12.82 -25.09 2.33
CA PRO A 211 -13.48 -25.89 1.29
C PRO A 211 -14.44 -25.10 0.40
N SER A 212 -15.17 -24.11 0.96
CA SER A 212 -16.06 -23.23 0.23
C SER A 212 -15.31 -22.36 -0.77
N ASN A 213 -14.20 -21.75 -0.33
CA ASN A 213 -13.35 -20.90 -1.17
C ASN A 213 -12.62 -21.72 -2.24
N ILE A 214 -12.08 -22.87 -1.88
CA ILE A 214 -11.46 -23.81 -2.84
C ILE A 214 -12.47 -24.23 -3.92
N LYS A 215 -13.71 -24.59 -3.54
CA LYS A 215 -14.76 -24.91 -4.50
C LYS A 215 -15.08 -23.75 -5.44
N TYR A 216 -15.19 -22.52 -4.90
CA TYR A 216 -15.39 -21.31 -5.69
C TYR A 216 -14.23 -21.08 -6.67
N ILE A 217 -12.98 -21.18 -6.19
CA ILE A 217 -11.80 -21.01 -7.05
C ILE A 217 -11.78 -22.09 -8.15
N LEU A 218 -12.03 -23.36 -7.82
CA LEU A 218 -12.04 -24.47 -8.76
C LEU A 218 -13.17 -24.35 -9.81
N SER A 219 -14.28 -23.67 -9.50
CA SER A 219 -15.36 -23.42 -10.46
C SER A 219 -14.90 -22.56 -11.66
N ASN A 220 -13.78 -21.83 -11.53
CA ASN A 220 -13.15 -21.07 -12.61
C ASN A 220 -12.26 -21.92 -13.55
N GLY A 221 -12.42 -23.24 -13.53
CA GLY A 221 -11.77 -24.17 -14.46
C GLY A 221 -10.25 -24.30 -14.23
N ARG A 222 -9.49 -24.37 -15.33
CA ARG A 222 -8.03 -24.58 -15.29
C ARG A 222 -7.27 -23.46 -14.55
N LEU A 223 -7.72 -22.22 -14.69
CA LEU A 223 -7.12 -21.09 -13.98
C LEU A 223 -7.30 -21.23 -12.47
N GLY A 224 -8.51 -21.61 -12.02
CA GLY A 224 -8.76 -21.88 -10.61
C GLY A 224 -7.90 -23.03 -10.07
N GLN A 225 -7.75 -24.13 -10.82
CA GLN A 225 -6.85 -25.22 -10.44
C GLN A 225 -5.42 -24.74 -10.27
N PHE A 226 -4.91 -23.93 -11.19
CA PHE A 226 -3.58 -23.34 -11.09
C PHE A 226 -3.44 -22.48 -9.83
N VAL A 227 -4.41 -21.60 -9.51
CA VAL A 227 -4.37 -20.73 -8.33
C VAL A 227 -4.34 -21.53 -7.04
N VAL A 228 -5.13 -22.59 -6.93
CA VAL A 228 -5.14 -23.47 -5.75
C VAL A 228 -3.78 -24.16 -5.58
N VAL A 229 -3.27 -24.81 -6.64
CA VAL A 229 -1.97 -25.49 -6.60
C VAL A 229 -0.84 -24.51 -6.26
N TRP A 230 -0.87 -23.33 -6.89
CA TRP A 230 0.09 -22.26 -6.63
C TRP A 230 0.07 -21.79 -5.17
N GLY A 231 -1.13 -21.56 -4.62
CA GLY A 231 -1.29 -21.17 -3.21
C GLY A 231 -0.76 -22.22 -2.25
N LEU A 232 -1.05 -23.53 -2.50
CA LEU A 232 -0.53 -24.62 -1.68
C LEU A 232 1.01 -24.73 -1.77
N VAL A 233 1.58 -24.62 -2.97
CA VAL A 233 3.04 -24.64 -3.15
C VAL A 233 3.70 -23.47 -2.43
N LEU A 234 3.15 -22.25 -2.53
CA LEU A 234 3.68 -21.11 -1.79
C LEU A 234 3.57 -21.26 -0.29
N THR A 235 2.45 -21.78 0.21
CA THR A 235 2.23 -21.99 1.65
C THR A 235 3.21 -23.01 2.22
N PHE A 236 3.29 -24.20 1.64
CA PHE A 236 3.98 -25.34 2.26
C PHE A 236 5.43 -25.51 1.82
N ILE A 237 5.80 -25.00 0.66
CA ILE A 237 7.16 -25.10 0.12
C ILE A 237 7.82 -23.73 0.04
N GLY A 238 7.20 -22.77 -0.66
CA GLY A 238 7.78 -21.46 -0.92
C GLY A 238 8.07 -20.69 0.36
N THR A 239 7.10 -20.59 1.26
CA THR A 239 7.25 -19.83 2.50
C THR A 239 8.33 -20.39 3.43
N PRO A 240 8.39 -21.71 3.75
CA PRO A 240 9.47 -22.25 4.56
C PRO A 240 10.84 -22.06 3.92
N VAL A 241 10.98 -22.34 2.62
CA VAL A 241 12.25 -22.22 1.91
C VAL A 241 12.74 -20.76 1.87
N LEU A 242 11.87 -19.83 1.47
CA LEU A 242 12.21 -18.40 1.40
C LEU A 242 12.47 -17.81 2.78
N THR A 243 11.73 -18.26 3.81
CA THR A 243 11.99 -17.85 5.20
C THR A 243 13.32 -18.34 5.71
N TYR A 244 13.73 -19.54 5.35
CA TYR A 244 15.03 -20.10 5.71
C TYR A 244 16.20 -19.31 5.09
N PHE A 245 16.13 -19.00 3.79
CA PHE A 245 17.21 -18.29 3.09
C PHE A 245 17.21 -16.77 3.29
N PHE A 246 16.05 -16.13 3.37
CA PHE A 246 15.92 -14.67 3.38
C PHE A 246 15.39 -14.10 4.69
N GLY A 247 15.06 -14.96 5.65
CA GLY A 247 14.51 -14.57 6.95
C GLY A 247 13.01 -14.31 6.93
N LYS A 248 12.43 -14.21 8.13
CA LYS A 248 10.98 -14.11 8.38
C LYS A 248 10.26 -12.92 7.74
N ARG A 249 10.98 -11.89 7.29
CA ARG A 249 10.41 -10.67 6.68
C ARG A 249 10.59 -10.62 5.15
N TRP A 250 10.97 -11.71 4.50
CA TRP A 250 11.20 -11.71 3.06
C TRP A 250 9.99 -11.20 2.27
N TYR A 251 8.78 -11.68 2.61
CA TYR A 251 7.55 -11.27 1.94
C TYR A 251 7.30 -9.76 2.08
N CYS A 252 7.35 -9.24 3.33
CA CYS A 252 7.15 -7.81 3.59
C CYS A 252 8.22 -6.92 2.95
N SER A 253 9.43 -7.44 2.75
CA SER A 253 10.55 -6.65 2.22
C SER A 253 10.62 -6.66 0.70
N TRP A 254 10.14 -7.71 0.02
CA TRP A 254 10.35 -7.90 -1.41
C TRP A 254 9.08 -7.99 -2.24
N VAL A 255 7.94 -8.34 -1.64
CA VAL A 255 6.69 -8.61 -2.35
C VAL A 255 5.57 -7.67 -1.90
N CYS A 256 5.38 -7.52 -0.59
CA CYS A 256 4.22 -6.84 -0.04
C CYS A 256 4.30 -5.31 -0.20
N GLY A 257 3.29 -4.72 -0.80
CA GLY A 257 3.15 -3.27 -0.93
C GLY A 257 3.10 -2.54 0.42
N CYS A 258 2.50 -3.14 1.47
CA CYS A 258 2.46 -2.55 2.82
C CYS A 258 3.87 -2.39 3.40
N GLY A 259 4.71 -3.43 3.26
CA GLY A 259 6.11 -3.35 3.62
C GLY A 259 6.87 -2.31 2.80
N GLY A 260 6.58 -2.23 1.50
CA GLY A 260 7.12 -1.21 0.60
C GLY A 260 6.76 0.21 1.03
N LEU A 261 5.50 0.50 1.36
CA LEU A 261 5.08 1.80 1.87
C LEU A 261 5.70 2.12 3.24
N ALA A 262 5.77 1.14 4.14
CA ALA A 262 6.42 1.33 5.44
C ALA A 262 7.90 1.72 5.29
N GLU A 263 8.60 1.14 4.32
CA GLU A 263 10.00 1.46 4.03
C GLU A 263 10.18 2.80 3.31
N THR A 264 9.31 3.14 2.36
CA THR A 264 9.46 4.30 1.47
C THR A 264 8.77 5.54 2.01
N ALA A 265 7.46 5.49 2.20
CA ALA A 265 6.67 6.58 2.77
C ALA A 265 6.96 6.78 4.26
N GLY A 266 7.21 5.69 5.00
CA GLY A 266 7.55 5.70 6.41
C GLY A 266 9.00 6.13 6.72
N ASP A 267 9.86 6.25 5.72
CA ASP A 267 11.28 6.60 5.91
C ASP A 267 11.51 7.89 6.73
N PRO A 268 10.81 9.01 6.50
CA PRO A 268 10.95 10.21 7.31
C PRO A 268 10.54 10.04 8.77
N PHE A 269 9.69 9.06 9.07
CA PHE A 269 9.11 8.82 10.40
C PHE A 269 9.83 7.75 11.21
N ARG A 270 10.92 7.17 10.70
CA ARG A 270 11.70 6.11 11.39
C ARG A 270 12.22 6.51 12.78
N HIS A 271 12.42 7.80 13.00
CA HIS A 271 12.87 8.32 14.29
C HIS A 271 11.78 8.28 15.38
N LEU A 272 10.51 8.17 14.99
CA LEU A 272 9.37 8.06 15.92
C LEU A 272 9.17 6.63 16.43
N SER A 273 9.80 5.65 15.79
CA SER A 273 9.71 4.24 16.19
C SER A 273 10.48 3.99 17.48
N ASP A 274 9.81 3.44 18.48
CA ASP A 274 10.47 2.97 19.71
C ASP A 274 11.31 1.72 19.41
N LYS A 275 12.60 1.82 19.70
CA LYS A 275 13.60 0.74 19.51
C LYS A 275 14.07 0.14 20.83
N SER A 276 13.33 0.40 21.92
CA SER A 276 13.65 -0.13 23.24
C SER A 276 13.51 -1.66 23.28
N LEU A 277 14.21 -2.28 24.25
CA LEU A 277 14.07 -3.71 24.51
C LEU A 277 12.63 -4.08 24.90
N ARG A 278 11.90 -3.17 25.56
CA ARG A 278 10.49 -3.36 25.91
C ARG A 278 9.62 -3.44 24.65
N ALA A 279 9.77 -2.51 23.72
CA ALA A 279 9.05 -2.52 22.45
C ALA A 279 9.32 -3.82 21.66
N TRP A 280 10.57 -4.27 21.61
CA TRP A 280 10.93 -5.53 20.95
C TRP A 280 10.29 -6.75 21.63
N LYS A 281 10.23 -6.81 22.96
CA LYS A 281 9.55 -7.91 23.69
C LYS A 281 8.05 -7.93 23.40
N ILE A 282 7.39 -6.76 23.38
CA ILE A 282 5.97 -6.63 23.06
C ILE A 282 5.72 -7.09 21.61
N GLU A 283 6.51 -6.59 20.65
CA GLU A 283 6.41 -6.99 19.23
C GLU A 283 6.48 -8.52 19.08
N ARG A 284 7.44 -9.15 19.77
CA ARG A 284 7.61 -10.61 19.71
C ARG A 284 6.39 -11.36 20.25
N VAL A 285 5.83 -10.93 21.37
CA VAL A 285 4.62 -11.53 21.92
C VAL A 285 3.44 -11.37 20.96
N LEU A 286 3.23 -10.16 20.43
CA LEU A 286 2.13 -9.89 19.50
C LEU A 286 2.22 -10.75 18.23
N ILE A 287 3.41 -10.88 17.63
CA ILE A 287 3.59 -11.70 16.40
C ILE A 287 3.20 -13.17 16.66
N HIS A 288 3.64 -13.75 17.78
CA HIS A 288 3.32 -15.14 18.09
C HIS A 288 1.86 -15.32 18.49
N SER A 289 1.27 -14.34 19.18
CA SER A 289 -0.15 -14.37 19.55
C SER A 289 -1.05 -14.32 18.30
N ILE A 290 -0.75 -13.44 17.35
CA ILE A 290 -1.49 -13.35 16.09
C ILE A 290 -1.38 -14.66 15.31
N LEU A 291 -0.19 -15.24 15.20
CA LEU A 291 -0.02 -16.55 14.56
C LEU A 291 -0.86 -17.63 15.26
N GLY A 292 -0.82 -17.68 16.59
CA GLY A 292 -1.65 -18.61 17.38
C GLY A 292 -3.15 -18.44 17.12
N ILE A 293 -3.63 -17.18 17.09
CA ILE A 293 -5.03 -16.88 16.80
C ILE A 293 -5.40 -17.32 15.37
N ILE A 294 -4.58 -17.05 14.37
CA ILE A 294 -4.84 -17.47 12.98
C ILE A 294 -4.93 -19.01 12.89
N LEU A 295 -4.02 -19.73 13.54
CA LEU A 295 -4.05 -21.20 13.55
C LEU A 295 -5.33 -21.73 14.20
N ILE A 296 -5.71 -21.20 15.37
CA ILE A 296 -6.92 -21.59 16.09
C ILE A 296 -8.17 -21.27 15.24
N MET A 297 -8.29 -20.06 14.71
CA MET A 297 -9.41 -19.66 13.87
C MET A 297 -9.52 -20.52 12.61
N THR A 298 -8.41 -20.81 11.95
CA THR A 298 -8.39 -21.71 10.79
C THR A 298 -8.88 -23.12 11.16
N ALA A 299 -8.40 -23.66 12.28
CA ALA A 299 -8.82 -24.98 12.76
C ALA A 299 -10.32 -25.02 13.10
N LEU A 300 -10.83 -24.02 13.83
CA LEU A 300 -12.24 -23.92 14.20
C LEU A 300 -13.14 -23.82 12.96
N LEU A 301 -12.78 -23.00 11.97
CA LEU A 301 -13.56 -22.85 10.75
C LEU A 301 -13.50 -24.09 9.85
N LEU A 302 -12.39 -24.82 9.83
CA LEU A 302 -12.31 -26.13 9.16
C LEU A 302 -13.20 -27.17 9.83
N VAL A 303 -13.22 -27.22 11.16
CA VAL A 303 -14.11 -28.11 11.92
C VAL A 303 -15.57 -27.76 11.68
N ASP A 304 -15.93 -26.48 11.72
CA ASP A 304 -17.30 -26.02 11.42
C ASP A 304 -17.73 -26.37 9.99
N SER A 305 -16.85 -26.15 9.03
CA SER A 305 -17.10 -26.55 7.63
C SER A 305 -17.27 -28.08 7.48
N ALA A 306 -16.53 -28.87 8.23
CA ALA A 306 -16.67 -30.34 8.26
C ALA A 306 -17.98 -30.77 8.93
N ALA A 307 -18.41 -30.06 9.97
CA ALA A 307 -19.68 -30.28 10.67
C ALA A 307 -20.90 -29.70 9.91
N LYS A 308 -20.74 -29.30 8.64
CA LYS A 308 -21.77 -28.70 7.77
C LYS A 308 -22.40 -27.42 8.32
N GLY A 309 -21.61 -26.59 9.00
CA GLY A 309 -22.04 -25.27 9.48
C GLY A 309 -22.93 -25.32 10.72
N GLY A 310 -22.89 -26.40 11.47
CA GLY A 310 -23.73 -26.59 12.66
C GLY A 310 -23.06 -26.28 14.01
N LEU A 311 -21.81 -25.83 14.02
CA LEU A 311 -21.05 -25.62 15.26
C LEU A 311 -20.96 -24.13 15.65
N LEU A 312 -20.94 -23.23 14.67
CA LEU A 312 -20.72 -21.78 14.85
C LEU A 312 -21.83 -20.92 14.20
N GLY A 313 -22.75 -21.52 13.46
CA GLY A 313 -23.85 -20.87 12.72
C GLY A 313 -25.19 -20.96 13.35
#